data_e2df3e30e1e9ade2d23974221c53bb87
#
_entry.id   e2df3e30e1e9ade2d23974221c53bb87
#
_cell.length_a   1.000
_cell.length_b   1.000
_cell.length_c   1.000
_cell.angle_alpha   90.00
_cell.angle_beta   90.00
_cell.angle_gamma   90.00
#
_symmetry.space_group_name_H-M   'P 1'
#
loop_
_entity.id
_entity.type
_entity.pdbx_description
1 polymer ?
#
loop_
_entity_poly.entity_id
_entity_poly.type
_entity_poly.pdbx_seq_one_letter_code
_entity_poly.pdbx_strand_id
1 'polypeptide(L)'
;GNQYRDDDVQEIINEASRSPIEGAKKIIVANRFHTANETAVGRLLKTLEEPPESIIIILLSEIIPKNQVTIASRCQQVQFNQISNSKMSDWLTQHVSDPQTIQLLTTAARGDIDRAKDLISDPNIAYRYELWKSTLEDLKPEGYAIATSVNEIQKAIDDAQEILAEKHDREIKDLLDNEKQLGIKTGIRSQLEATHKREIRRFRTDELEFGFSIFATMFQEQLRSNPDEGSIHAVNIIKKANGVMKRNANEKLLLTSLLISLSELN
;
A
#
# COMPACT_ATOMS: atom_id res chain seq x y z
N GLY A 1 2.46 3.40 12.46
CA GLY A 1 3.56 3.28 11.52
C GLY A 1 4.87 3.09 12.29
N ASN A 2 5.61 2.05 12.00
CA ASN A 2 6.98 1.94 12.54
C ASN A 2 7.82 2.99 11.84
N GLN A 3 8.11 4.06 12.55
CA GLN A 3 9.17 4.99 12.23
C GLN A 3 10.51 4.29 12.50
N TYR A 4 11.49 4.42 11.61
CA TYR A 4 12.87 4.05 11.92
C TYR A 4 13.31 4.85 13.13
N ARG A 5 13.66 4.14 14.19
CA ARG A 5 14.13 4.74 15.45
C ARG A 5 15.65 4.89 15.41
N ASP A 6 16.16 5.63 16.36
CA ASP A 6 17.59 5.81 16.54
C ASP A 6 18.34 4.48 16.67
N ASP A 7 17.74 3.49 17.36
CA ASP A 7 18.33 2.17 17.57
C ASP A 7 18.43 1.37 16.26
N ASP A 8 17.42 1.44 15.37
CA ASP A 8 17.43 0.77 14.08
C ASP A 8 18.54 1.31 13.18
N VAL A 9 18.75 2.64 13.19
CA VAL A 9 19.83 3.27 12.43
C VAL A 9 21.19 3.01 13.08
N GLN A 10 21.27 2.94 14.42
CA GLN A 10 22.49 2.56 15.09
C GLN A 10 22.90 1.13 14.74
N GLU A 11 21.96 0.21 14.56
CA GLU A 11 22.24 -1.14 14.08
C GLU A 11 22.83 -1.12 12.66
N ILE A 12 22.26 -0.31 11.74
CA ILE A 12 22.81 -0.13 10.38
C ILE A 12 24.26 0.37 10.46
N ILE A 13 24.56 1.36 11.30
CA ILE A 13 25.91 1.93 11.47
C ILE A 13 26.86 0.88 12.05
N ASN A 14 26.43 0.13 13.06
CA ASN A 14 27.23 -0.93 13.68
C ASN A 14 27.54 -2.04 12.68
N GLU A 15 26.54 -2.44 11.88
CA GLU A 15 26.75 -3.45 10.83
C GLU A 15 27.61 -2.92 9.69
N ALA A 16 27.53 -1.64 9.35
CA ALA A 16 28.42 -1.02 8.37
C ALA A 16 29.87 -0.93 8.83
N SER A 17 30.13 -0.89 10.13
CA SER A 17 31.50 -0.89 10.68
C SER A 17 32.15 -2.27 10.77
N ARG A 18 31.39 -3.36 10.53
CA ARG A 18 31.88 -4.74 10.60
C ARG A 18 32.26 -5.24 9.21
N SER A 19 33.40 -5.89 9.10
CA SER A 19 33.84 -6.55 7.86
C SER A 19 32.85 -7.63 7.42
N PRO A 20 32.73 -7.90 6.10
CA PRO A 20 31.97 -9.04 5.60
C PRO A 20 32.48 -10.36 6.22
N ILE A 21 31.56 -11.26 6.56
CA ILE A 21 31.91 -12.60 7.08
C ILE A 21 32.26 -13.52 5.90
N GLU A 22 31.51 -13.40 4.80
CA GLU A 22 31.69 -14.14 3.57
C GLU A 22 31.63 -13.17 2.38
N GLY A 23 32.51 -13.40 1.37
CA GLY A 23 32.59 -12.59 0.16
C GLY A 23 33.29 -11.24 0.31
N ALA A 24 33.38 -10.49 -0.81
CA ALA A 24 34.12 -9.24 -0.90
C ALA A 24 33.30 -8.01 -0.47
N LYS A 25 31.97 -8.11 -0.43
CA LYS A 25 31.07 -7.03 -0.13
C LYS A 25 29.97 -7.46 0.84
N LYS A 26 29.58 -6.57 1.73
CA LYS A 26 28.40 -6.71 2.60
C LYS A 26 27.32 -5.73 2.15
N ILE A 27 26.09 -6.20 1.97
CA ILE A 27 24.95 -5.39 1.54
C ILE A 27 24.00 -5.21 2.72
N ILE A 28 23.69 -3.97 3.06
CA ILE A 28 22.75 -3.60 4.10
C ILE A 28 21.53 -2.96 3.40
N VAL A 29 20.34 -3.51 3.61
CA VAL A 29 19.11 -2.98 3.01
C VAL A 29 18.21 -2.41 4.10
N ALA A 30 17.94 -1.12 4.04
CA ALA A 30 16.98 -0.45 4.92
C ALA A 30 15.68 -0.18 4.16
N ASN A 31 14.61 -0.90 4.51
CA ASN A 31 13.31 -0.78 3.86
C ASN A 31 12.51 0.35 4.49
N ARG A 32 11.77 1.14 3.66
CA ARG A 32 10.91 2.24 4.09
C ARG A 32 11.67 3.33 4.87
N PHE A 33 12.87 3.63 4.45
CA PHE A 33 13.74 4.59 5.12
C PHE A 33 13.14 6.00 5.22
N HIS A 34 12.18 6.37 4.35
CA HIS A 34 11.40 7.62 4.43
C HIS A 34 10.68 7.81 5.78
N THR A 35 10.50 6.76 6.57
CA THR A 35 9.89 6.82 7.90
C THR A 35 10.88 7.14 9.02
N ALA A 36 12.17 7.30 8.73
CA ALA A 36 13.19 7.61 9.71
C ALA A 36 13.00 9.03 10.29
N ASN A 37 13.18 9.15 11.60
CA ASN A 37 13.13 10.44 12.27
C ASN A 37 14.39 11.27 11.97
N GLU A 38 14.36 12.57 12.29
CA GLU A 38 15.43 13.51 11.97
C GLU A 38 16.76 13.14 12.67
N THR A 39 16.70 12.67 13.91
CA THR A 39 17.88 12.25 14.67
C THR A 39 18.54 11.03 14.04
N ALA A 40 17.76 10.03 13.65
CA ALA A 40 18.22 8.83 12.96
C ALA A 40 18.87 9.18 11.60
N VAL A 41 18.24 10.08 10.84
CA VAL A 41 18.77 10.61 9.58
C VAL A 41 20.15 11.25 9.80
N GLY A 42 20.26 12.12 10.81
CA GLY A 42 21.52 12.82 11.13
C GLY A 42 22.67 11.88 11.48
N ARG A 43 22.39 10.78 12.19
CA ARG A 43 23.41 9.79 12.56
C ARG A 43 23.98 9.02 11.36
N LEU A 44 23.16 8.72 10.35
CA LEU A 44 23.60 7.96 9.19
C LEU A 44 24.47 8.76 8.24
N LEU A 45 24.38 10.09 8.25
CA LEU A 45 25.08 10.97 7.31
C LEU A 45 26.59 10.69 7.25
N LYS A 46 27.27 10.57 8.41
CA LYS A 46 28.69 10.32 8.46
C LYS A 46 29.09 9.01 7.77
N THR A 47 28.29 7.95 7.97
CA THR A 47 28.55 6.64 7.34
C THR A 47 28.30 6.68 5.83
N LEU A 48 27.40 7.54 5.36
CA LEU A 48 27.13 7.72 3.92
C LEU A 48 28.14 8.64 3.23
N GLU A 49 28.78 9.56 3.98
CA GLU A 49 29.86 10.41 3.46
C GLU A 49 31.15 9.62 3.20
N GLU A 50 31.49 8.73 4.13
CA GLU A 50 32.70 7.92 4.08
C GLU A 50 32.37 6.43 4.30
N PRO A 51 31.65 5.79 3.37
CA PRO A 51 31.28 4.38 3.53
C PRO A 51 32.52 3.49 3.39
N PRO A 52 32.65 2.45 4.22
CA PRO A 52 33.73 1.47 4.04
C PRO A 52 33.65 0.82 2.65
N GLU A 53 34.77 0.63 1.98
CA GLU A 53 34.80 0.09 0.61
C GLU A 53 34.11 -1.27 0.46
N SER A 54 34.07 -2.06 1.52
CA SER A 54 33.45 -3.39 1.52
C SER A 54 31.94 -3.36 1.75
N ILE A 55 31.32 -2.20 1.95
CA ILE A 55 29.90 -2.07 2.32
C ILE A 55 29.09 -1.40 1.20
N ILE A 56 27.89 -1.92 0.96
CA ILE A 56 26.87 -1.30 0.10
C ILE A 56 25.63 -1.07 0.97
N ILE A 57 25.17 0.17 1.07
CA ILE A 57 23.95 0.52 1.78
C ILE A 57 22.86 0.85 0.76
N ILE A 58 21.73 0.13 0.82
CA ILE A 58 20.56 0.33 -0.04
C ILE A 58 19.43 0.88 0.83
N LEU A 59 19.01 2.11 0.57
CA LEU A 59 17.91 2.75 1.26
C LEU A 59 16.67 2.74 0.34
N LEU A 60 15.67 1.93 0.69
CA LEU A 60 14.40 1.87 -0.05
C LEU A 60 13.43 2.92 0.50
N SER A 61 12.88 3.74 -0.38
CA SER A 61 12.05 4.87 -0.01
C SER A 61 10.96 5.12 -1.05
N GLU A 62 9.71 5.33 -0.62
CA GLU A 62 8.59 5.67 -1.51
C GLU A 62 8.63 7.16 -1.92
N ILE A 63 9.17 8.00 -1.05
CA ILE A 63 9.32 9.44 -1.25
C ILE A 63 10.64 9.90 -0.61
N ILE A 64 11.13 11.05 -1.00
CA ILE A 64 12.25 11.72 -0.32
C ILE A 64 11.67 12.86 0.54
N PRO A 65 11.50 12.66 1.85
CA PRO A 65 11.01 13.71 2.75
C PRO A 65 12.02 14.88 2.82
N LYS A 66 11.55 16.06 3.19
CA LYS A 66 12.41 17.27 3.29
C LYS A 66 13.61 17.08 4.21
N ASN A 67 13.45 16.35 5.31
CA ASN A 67 14.51 16.04 6.27
C ASN A 67 15.52 14.99 5.77
N GLN A 68 15.29 14.37 4.60
CA GLN A 68 16.18 13.36 4.02
C GLN A 68 16.85 13.79 2.72
N VAL A 69 16.68 15.04 2.29
CA VAL A 69 17.32 15.57 1.09
C VAL A 69 18.85 15.47 1.19
N THR A 70 19.43 15.67 2.37
CA THR A 70 20.87 15.54 2.63
C THR A 70 21.37 14.10 2.48
N ILE A 71 20.58 13.09 2.83
CA ILE A 71 20.89 11.67 2.56
C ILE A 71 20.79 11.40 1.07
N ALA A 72 19.70 11.84 0.42
CA ALA A 72 19.48 11.60 -1.00
C ALA A 72 20.60 12.20 -1.87
N SER A 73 21.20 13.35 -1.47
CA SER A 73 22.31 13.95 -2.18
C SER A 73 23.64 13.18 -2.08
N ARG A 74 23.77 12.25 -1.12
CA ARG A 74 24.93 11.39 -0.89
C ARG A 74 24.74 9.97 -1.43
N CYS A 75 23.58 9.68 -1.98
CA CYS A 75 23.23 8.38 -2.54
C CYS A 75 23.08 8.47 -4.06
N GLN A 76 23.45 7.40 -4.75
CA GLN A 76 23.01 7.23 -6.12
C GLN A 76 21.51 6.92 -6.13
N GLN A 77 20.71 7.81 -6.71
CA GLN A 77 19.27 7.63 -6.78
C GLN A 77 18.92 6.72 -7.98
N VAL A 78 18.16 5.67 -7.69
CA VAL A 78 17.58 4.79 -8.71
C VAL A 78 16.06 4.86 -8.57
N GLN A 79 15.39 5.38 -9.58
CA GLN A 79 13.94 5.50 -9.58
C GLN A 79 13.29 4.24 -10.14
N PHE A 80 12.36 3.68 -9.38
CA PHE A 80 11.48 2.61 -9.82
C PHE A 80 10.09 3.20 -10.09
N ASN A 81 9.66 3.14 -11.34
CA ASN A 81 8.32 3.54 -11.71
C ASN A 81 7.33 2.39 -11.43
N GLN A 82 6.07 2.75 -11.19
CA GLN A 82 5.01 1.77 -11.15
C GLN A 82 4.93 0.99 -12.47
N ILE A 83 4.58 -0.29 -12.38
CA ILE A 83 4.35 -1.10 -13.56
C ILE A 83 3.16 -0.52 -14.31
N SER A 84 3.33 -0.25 -15.61
CA SER A 84 2.24 0.29 -16.42
C SER A 84 1.10 -0.72 -16.57
N ASN A 85 -0.13 -0.22 -16.78
CA ASN A 85 -1.30 -1.09 -16.98
C ASN A 85 -1.09 -2.07 -18.14
N SER A 86 -0.41 -1.67 -19.22
CA SER A 86 -0.09 -2.58 -20.33
C SER A 86 0.78 -3.74 -19.86
N LYS A 87 1.90 -3.48 -19.17
CA LYS A 87 2.78 -4.54 -18.66
C LYS A 87 2.12 -5.39 -17.58
N MET A 88 1.25 -4.81 -16.76
CA MET A 88 0.45 -5.56 -15.79
C MET A 88 -0.53 -6.49 -16.48
N SER A 89 -1.24 -6.01 -17.50
CA SER A 89 -2.14 -6.81 -18.33
C SER A 89 -1.38 -7.96 -19.01
N ASP A 90 -0.22 -7.69 -19.63
CA ASP A 90 0.62 -8.71 -20.26
C ASP A 90 1.06 -9.80 -19.26
N TRP A 91 1.37 -9.41 -18.03
CA TRP A 91 1.73 -10.36 -16.97
C TRP A 91 0.50 -11.18 -16.53
N LEU A 92 -0.66 -10.54 -16.37
CA LEU A 92 -1.91 -11.20 -15.96
C LEU A 92 -2.41 -12.21 -17.00
N THR A 93 -2.20 -12.00 -18.30
CA THR A 93 -2.58 -12.96 -19.35
C THR A 93 -1.90 -14.32 -19.21
N GLN A 94 -0.78 -14.39 -18.49
CA GLN A 94 -0.10 -15.66 -18.18
C GLN A 94 -0.77 -16.45 -17.05
N HIS A 95 -1.65 -15.81 -16.27
CA HIS A 95 -2.28 -16.38 -15.09
C HIS A 95 -3.80 -16.46 -15.17
N VAL A 96 -4.40 -15.61 -16.00
CA VAL A 96 -5.86 -15.47 -16.15
C VAL A 96 -6.21 -15.42 -17.63
N SER A 97 -7.25 -16.16 -18.06
CA SER A 97 -7.64 -16.24 -19.48
C SER A 97 -8.78 -15.29 -19.85
N ASP A 98 -9.59 -14.86 -18.86
CA ASP A 98 -10.75 -14.01 -19.11
C ASP A 98 -10.35 -12.53 -19.24
N PRO A 99 -10.61 -11.87 -20.40
CA PRO A 99 -10.22 -10.48 -20.62
C PRO A 99 -10.86 -9.48 -19.64
N GLN A 100 -12.09 -9.73 -19.20
CA GLN A 100 -12.77 -8.84 -18.24
C GLN A 100 -12.10 -8.90 -16.89
N THR A 101 -11.78 -10.11 -16.43
CA THR A 101 -11.03 -10.33 -15.19
C THR A 101 -9.63 -9.70 -15.28
N ILE A 102 -8.93 -9.82 -16.40
CA ILE A 102 -7.62 -9.18 -16.61
C ILE A 102 -7.72 -7.67 -16.47
N GLN A 103 -8.72 -7.03 -17.09
CA GLN A 103 -8.93 -5.59 -16.99
C GLN A 103 -9.21 -5.15 -15.54
N LEU A 104 -10.08 -5.90 -14.84
CA LEU A 104 -10.42 -5.67 -13.45
C LEU A 104 -9.17 -5.77 -12.57
N LEU A 105 -8.42 -6.87 -12.67
CA LEU A 105 -7.22 -7.11 -11.89
C LEU A 105 -6.12 -6.09 -12.19
N THR A 106 -5.97 -5.68 -13.45
CA THR A 106 -5.03 -4.61 -13.84
C THR A 106 -5.33 -3.31 -13.10
N THR A 107 -6.61 -2.94 -13.02
CA THR A 107 -7.07 -1.74 -12.31
C THR A 107 -6.86 -1.90 -10.79
N ALA A 108 -7.22 -3.06 -10.25
CA ALA A 108 -7.13 -3.34 -8.82
C ALA A 108 -5.69 -3.45 -8.32
N ALA A 109 -4.78 -4.02 -9.11
CA ALA A 109 -3.38 -4.21 -8.76
C ALA A 109 -2.58 -2.91 -8.75
N ARG A 110 -2.96 -1.89 -9.53
CA ARG A 110 -2.35 -0.56 -9.53
C ARG A 110 -0.83 -0.57 -9.72
N GLY A 111 -0.33 -1.48 -10.54
CA GLY A 111 1.10 -1.62 -10.82
C GLY A 111 1.90 -2.36 -9.74
N ASP A 112 1.26 -2.99 -8.77
CA ASP A 112 1.85 -3.85 -7.74
C ASP A 112 1.60 -5.33 -8.08
N ILE A 113 2.68 -6.08 -8.40
CA ILE A 113 2.58 -7.50 -8.78
C ILE A 113 2.19 -8.38 -7.60
N ASP A 114 2.65 -8.06 -6.38
CA ASP A 114 2.32 -8.89 -5.22
C ASP A 114 0.84 -8.74 -4.89
N ARG A 115 0.32 -7.51 -4.98
CA ARG A 115 -1.14 -7.30 -4.93
C ARG A 115 -1.88 -8.03 -6.04
N ALA A 116 -1.36 -8.04 -7.29
CA ALA A 116 -1.98 -8.78 -8.37
C ALA A 116 -2.08 -10.28 -8.08
N LYS A 117 -1.04 -10.89 -7.50
CA LYS A 117 -1.04 -12.30 -7.08
C LYS A 117 -2.11 -12.59 -6.03
N ASP A 118 -2.22 -11.73 -5.01
CA ASP A 118 -3.23 -11.86 -3.96
C ASP A 118 -4.65 -11.76 -4.56
N LEU A 119 -4.88 -10.80 -5.45
CA LEU A 119 -6.17 -10.57 -6.09
C LEU A 119 -6.59 -11.69 -7.07
N ILE A 120 -5.66 -12.38 -7.74
CA ILE A 120 -5.95 -13.56 -8.58
C ILE A 120 -6.65 -14.65 -7.75
N SER A 121 -6.27 -14.78 -6.48
CA SER A 121 -6.82 -15.78 -5.56
C SER A 121 -8.06 -15.30 -4.80
N ASP A 122 -8.49 -14.06 -5.01
CA ASP A 122 -9.63 -13.47 -4.29
C ASP A 122 -10.95 -13.73 -5.03
N PRO A 123 -11.82 -14.61 -4.51
CA PRO A 123 -13.06 -14.97 -5.18
C PRO A 123 -14.09 -13.82 -5.22
N ASN A 124 -13.92 -12.81 -4.37
CA ASN A 124 -14.89 -11.72 -4.19
C ASN A 124 -14.47 -10.41 -4.85
N ILE A 125 -13.34 -10.39 -5.57
CA ILE A 125 -12.84 -9.15 -6.20
C ILE A 125 -13.82 -8.58 -7.23
N ALA A 126 -14.47 -9.44 -8.02
CA ALA A 126 -15.46 -9.04 -9.02
C ALA A 126 -16.69 -8.41 -8.36
N TYR A 127 -17.17 -9.00 -7.26
CA TYR A 127 -18.28 -8.43 -6.48
C TYR A 127 -17.93 -7.05 -5.92
N ARG A 128 -16.74 -6.86 -5.35
CA ARG A 128 -16.33 -5.56 -4.83
C ARG A 128 -16.16 -4.51 -5.94
N TYR A 129 -15.65 -4.93 -7.10
CA TYR A 129 -15.58 -4.03 -8.25
C TYR A 129 -16.97 -3.53 -8.67
N GLU A 130 -17.94 -4.42 -8.83
CA GLU A 130 -19.30 -4.05 -9.20
C GLU A 130 -20.00 -3.22 -8.11
N LEU A 131 -19.74 -3.50 -6.84
CA LEU A 131 -20.25 -2.69 -5.72
C LEU A 131 -19.74 -1.25 -5.80
N TRP A 132 -18.43 -1.04 -6.02
CA TRP A 132 -17.87 0.30 -6.17
C TRP A 132 -18.46 1.01 -7.40
N LYS A 133 -18.57 0.31 -8.51
CA LYS A 133 -19.08 0.84 -9.76
C LYS A 133 -20.56 1.26 -9.63
N SER A 134 -21.43 0.37 -9.15
CA SER A 134 -22.85 0.65 -8.93
C SER A 134 -23.08 1.75 -7.90
N THR A 135 -22.24 1.84 -6.87
CA THR A 135 -22.31 2.94 -5.90
C THR A 135 -22.22 4.30 -6.58
N LEU A 136 -21.38 4.47 -7.59
CA LEU A 136 -21.28 5.74 -8.32
C LEU A 136 -22.42 5.92 -9.35
N GLU A 137 -22.78 4.84 -10.05
CA GLU A 137 -23.86 4.85 -11.07
C GLU A 137 -25.22 5.21 -10.44
N ASP A 138 -25.50 4.67 -9.24
CA ASP A 138 -26.75 4.86 -8.52
C ASP A 138 -26.69 5.97 -7.45
N LEU A 139 -25.61 6.78 -7.46
CA LEU A 139 -25.36 7.79 -6.44
C LEU A 139 -26.43 8.86 -6.43
N LYS A 140 -27.09 9.00 -5.29
CA LYS A 140 -28.14 10.00 -5.04
C LYS A 140 -27.73 10.93 -3.90
N PRO A 141 -28.16 12.20 -3.93
CA PRO A 141 -27.78 13.19 -2.91
C PRO A 141 -28.44 12.98 -1.54
N GLU A 142 -29.34 11.99 -1.41
CA GLU A 142 -30.02 11.74 -0.15
C GLU A 142 -29.08 11.11 0.87
N GLY A 143 -28.96 11.72 2.04
CA GLY A 143 -28.06 11.30 3.11
C GLY A 143 -28.26 9.84 3.56
N TYR A 144 -29.50 9.31 3.50
CA TYR A 144 -29.77 7.89 3.80
C TYR A 144 -29.16 6.97 2.73
N ALA A 145 -29.30 7.29 1.44
CA ALA A 145 -28.72 6.50 0.35
C ALA A 145 -27.20 6.46 0.46
N ILE A 146 -26.57 7.62 0.69
CA ILE A 146 -25.12 7.72 0.90
C ILE A 146 -24.67 6.88 2.10
N ALA A 147 -25.38 6.98 3.24
CA ALA A 147 -25.04 6.19 4.43
C ALA A 147 -25.17 4.67 4.19
N THR A 148 -26.15 4.24 3.41
CA THR A 148 -26.33 2.84 3.02
C THR A 148 -25.15 2.37 2.16
N SER A 149 -24.81 3.10 1.10
CA SER A 149 -23.66 2.77 0.24
C SER A 149 -22.33 2.72 1.01
N VAL A 150 -22.09 3.67 1.92
CA VAL A 150 -20.90 3.65 2.77
C VAL A 150 -20.85 2.40 3.64
N ASN A 151 -21.98 2.00 4.25
CA ASN A 151 -22.04 0.81 5.10
C ASN A 151 -21.83 -0.48 4.27
N GLU A 152 -22.38 -0.57 3.06
CA GLU A 152 -22.18 -1.71 2.16
C GLU A 152 -20.73 -1.85 1.73
N ILE A 153 -20.08 -0.74 1.35
CA ILE A 153 -18.65 -0.73 1.02
C ILE A 153 -17.82 -1.17 2.23
N GLN A 154 -18.07 -0.60 3.41
CA GLN A 154 -17.33 -0.99 4.62
C GLN A 154 -17.51 -2.46 4.93
N LYS A 155 -18.74 -2.98 4.84
CA LYS A 155 -19.01 -4.40 5.05
C LYS A 155 -18.25 -5.28 4.05
N ALA A 156 -18.24 -4.94 2.77
CA ALA A 156 -17.51 -5.70 1.75
C ALA A 156 -15.98 -5.71 2.01
N ILE A 157 -15.43 -4.60 2.52
CA ILE A 157 -14.02 -4.52 2.93
C ILE A 157 -13.77 -5.36 4.18
N ASP A 158 -14.68 -5.34 5.16
CA ASP A 158 -14.56 -6.12 6.40
C ASP A 158 -14.63 -7.63 6.09
N ASP A 159 -15.58 -8.07 5.23
CA ASP A 159 -15.71 -9.46 4.80
C ASP A 159 -14.45 -9.96 4.06
N ALA A 160 -13.86 -9.12 3.20
CA ALA A 160 -12.62 -9.46 2.52
C ALA A 160 -11.40 -9.47 3.46
N GLN A 161 -11.39 -8.62 4.49
CA GLN A 161 -10.36 -8.59 5.52
C GLN A 161 -10.38 -9.86 6.38
N GLU A 162 -11.56 -10.47 6.60
CA GLU A 162 -11.71 -11.68 7.41
C GLU A 162 -10.88 -12.85 6.84
N ILE A 163 -10.82 -12.98 5.51
CA ILE A 163 -9.97 -13.97 4.83
C ILE A 163 -8.49 -13.78 5.19
N LEU A 164 -8.02 -12.53 5.23
CA LEU A 164 -6.65 -12.21 5.63
C LEU A 164 -6.43 -12.50 7.12
N ALA A 165 -7.41 -12.20 7.97
CA ALA A 165 -7.34 -12.50 9.41
C ALA A 165 -7.24 -14.01 9.68
N GLU A 166 -8.00 -14.84 8.97
CA GLU A 166 -7.90 -16.30 9.08
C GLU A 166 -6.53 -16.84 8.67
N LYS A 167 -5.87 -16.22 7.67
CA LYS A 167 -4.50 -16.57 7.31
C LYS A 167 -3.54 -16.21 8.43
N HIS A 168 -3.67 -15.02 9.01
CA HIS A 168 -2.84 -14.57 10.15
C HIS A 168 -2.99 -15.47 11.37
N ASP A 169 -4.22 -15.89 11.69
CA ASP A 169 -4.47 -16.80 12.81
C ASP A 169 -3.80 -18.17 12.60
N ARG A 170 -3.81 -18.67 11.37
CA ARG A 170 -3.09 -19.92 11.02
C ARG A 170 -1.59 -19.77 11.19
N GLU A 171 -1.00 -18.68 10.72
CA GLU A 171 0.44 -18.39 10.86
C GLU A 171 0.87 -18.31 12.34
N ILE A 172 0.06 -17.66 13.19
CA ILE A 172 0.32 -17.60 14.64
C ILE A 172 0.21 -19.00 15.27
N LYS A 173 -0.79 -19.78 14.88
CA LYS A 173 -0.98 -21.14 15.38
C LYS A 173 0.20 -22.03 15.00
N ASP A 174 0.63 -22.02 13.74
CA ASP A 174 1.76 -22.80 13.25
C ASP A 174 3.06 -22.41 13.98
N LEU A 175 3.26 -21.11 14.24
CA LEU A 175 4.40 -20.64 15.04
C LEU A 175 4.36 -21.22 16.46
N LEU A 176 3.20 -21.16 17.13
CA LEU A 176 3.05 -21.66 18.51
C LEU A 176 3.23 -23.19 18.59
N ASP A 177 2.74 -23.92 17.61
CA ASP A 177 2.89 -25.37 17.54
C ASP A 177 4.37 -25.76 17.32
N ASN A 178 5.09 -25.04 16.46
CA ASN A 178 6.53 -25.23 16.25
C ASN A 178 7.34 -24.88 17.50
N GLU A 179 7.06 -23.75 18.18
CA GLU A 179 7.71 -23.39 19.44
C GLU A 179 7.51 -24.48 20.52
N LYS A 180 6.31 -25.06 20.58
CA LYS A 180 5.98 -26.13 21.52
C LYS A 180 6.70 -27.43 21.22
N GLN A 181 6.83 -27.81 19.94
CA GLN A 181 7.56 -29.00 19.50
C GLN A 181 9.06 -28.90 19.76
N LEU A 182 9.63 -27.72 19.55
CA LEU A 182 11.05 -27.47 19.72
C LEU A 182 11.46 -27.12 21.15
N GLY A 183 10.49 -26.86 22.06
CA GLY A 183 10.73 -26.44 23.43
C GLY A 183 11.39 -25.05 23.55
N ILE A 184 11.25 -24.21 22.52
CA ILE A 184 11.93 -22.91 22.40
C ILE A 184 10.86 -21.82 22.36
N LYS A 185 11.10 -20.69 23.06
CA LYS A 185 10.33 -19.45 22.88
C LYS A 185 11.16 -18.48 22.08
N THR A 186 10.77 -18.22 20.83
CA THR A 186 11.55 -17.39 19.89
C THR A 186 11.35 -15.88 20.08
N GLY A 187 10.28 -15.46 20.78
CA GLY A 187 9.90 -14.03 20.87
C GLY A 187 9.37 -13.44 19.54
N ILE A 188 9.32 -14.23 18.48
CA ILE A 188 8.88 -13.81 17.12
C ILE A 188 7.40 -13.44 17.09
N ARG A 189 6.59 -13.98 17.99
CA ARG A 189 5.14 -13.74 18.02
C ARG A 189 4.78 -12.26 18.01
N SER A 190 5.39 -11.45 18.84
CA SER A 190 5.10 -10.01 18.91
C SER A 190 5.45 -9.26 17.62
N GLN A 191 6.52 -9.70 16.94
CA GLN A 191 6.91 -9.16 15.63
C GLN A 191 5.91 -9.57 14.54
N LEU A 192 5.44 -10.82 14.56
CA LEU A 192 4.44 -11.35 13.65
C LEU A 192 3.10 -10.62 13.82
N GLU A 193 2.60 -10.49 15.05
CA GLU A 193 1.38 -9.73 15.35
C GLU A 193 1.47 -8.26 14.92
N ALA A 194 2.64 -7.62 15.08
CA ALA A 194 2.87 -6.26 14.61
C ALA A 194 2.92 -6.18 13.07
N THR A 195 3.37 -7.25 12.41
CA THR A 195 3.34 -7.35 10.94
C THR A 195 1.91 -7.53 10.45
N HIS A 196 1.13 -8.44 11.04
CA HIS A 196 -0.28 -8.67 10.73
C HIS A 196 -1.12 -7.39 10.85
N LYS A 197 -0.94 -6.61 11.93
CA LYS A 197 -1.61 -5.31 12.09
C LYS A 197 -1.28 -4.33 10.95
N ARG A 198 -0.05 -4.35 10.44
CA ARG A 198 0.36 -3.50 9.30
C ARG A 198 -0.26 -3.99 8.00
N GLU A 199 -0.32 -5.30 7.78
CA GLU A 199 -0.92 -5.91 6.60
C GLU A 199 -2.41 -5.64 6.52
N ILE A 200 -3.15 -5.80 7.62
CA ILE A 200 -4.57 -5.44 7.71
C ILE A 200 -4.78 -3.96 7.35
N ARG A 201 -3.97 -3.06 7.92
CA ARG A 201 -4.08 -1.63 7.63
C ARG A 201 -3.76 -1.31 6.17
N ARG A 202 -2.73 -1.96 5.60
CA ARG A 202 -2.38 -1.83 4.20
C ARG A 202 -3.53 -2.33 3.32
N PHE A 203 -4.07 -3.51 3.62
CA PHE A 203 -5.19 -4.09 2.89
C PHE A 203 -6.38 -3.11 2.82
N ARG A 204 -6.81 -2.54 3.95
CA ARG A 204 -7.93 -1.57 3.97
C ARG A 204 -7.63 -0.32 3.15
N THR A 205 -6.42 0.21 3.25
CA THR A 205 -5.99 1.34 2.43
C THR A 205 -6.02 1.00 0.94
N ASP A 206 -5.52 -0.17 0.57
CA ASP A 206 -5.47 -0.63 -0.82
C ASP A 206 -6.89 -0.87 -1.39
N GLU A 207 -7.84 -1.34 -0.59
CA GLU A 207 -9.25 -1.50 -0.99
C GLU A 207 -9.94 -0.16 -1.23
N LEU A 208 -9.72 0.83 -0.37
CA LEU A 208 -10.25 2.17 -0.58
C LEU A 208 -9.63 2.83 -1.83
N GLU A 209 -8.31 2.70 -2.00
CA GLU A 209 -7.63 3.20 -3.20
C GLU A 209 -8.13 2.51 -4.48
N PHE A 210 -8.46 1.22 -4.40
CA PHE A 210 -9.07 0.49 -5.50
C PHE A 210 -10.42 1.10 -5.88
N GLY A 211 -11.32 1.30 -4.92
CA GLY A 211 -12.61 1.93 -5.18
C GLY A 211 -12.49 3.34 -5.74
N PHE A 212 -11.59 4.15 -5.17
CA PHE A 212 -11.34 5.50 -5.69
C PHE A 212 -10.77 5.49 -7.11
N SER A 213 -9.98 4.46 -7.48
CA SER A 213 -9.48 4.31 -8.84
C SER A 213 -10.60 3.96 -9.84
N ILE A 214 -11.60 3.18 -9.41
CA ILE A 214 -12.80 2.89 -10.22
C ILE A 214 -13.55 4.18 -10.49
N PHE A 215 -13.87 4.97 -9.45
CA PHE A 215 -14.53 6.26 -9.61
C PHE A 215 -13.75 7.21 -10.54
N ALA A 216 -12.43 7.31 -10.33
CA ALA A 216 -11.60 8.16 -11.19
C ALA A 216 -11.62 7.70 -12.66
N THR A 217 -11.61 6.39 -12.92
CA THR A 217 -11.67 5.83 -14.28
C THR A 217 -13.00 6.15 -14.93
N MET A 218 -14.12 6.00 -14.24
CA MET A 218 -15.46 6.33 -14.76
C MET A 218 -15.56 7.81 -15.17
N PHE A 219 -15.11 8.75 -14.35
CA PHE A 219 -15.10 10.17 -14.71
C PHE A 219 -14.09 10.49 -15.83
N GLN A 220 -12.96 9.80 -15.90
CA GLN A 220 -12.01 9.97 -17.02
C GLN A 220 -12.58 9.46 -18.34
N GLU A 221 -13.34 8.38 -18.35
CA GLU A 221 -14.06 7.88 -19.53
C GLU A 221 -15.16 8.85 -19.95
N GLN A 222 -15.90 9.42 -19.01
CA GLN A 222 -16.88 10.48 -19.27
C GLN A 222 -16.20 11.70 -19.91
N LEU A 223 -15.07 12.17 -19.38
CA LEU A 223 -14.29 13.27 -19.94
C LEU A 223 -13.80 13.02 -21.37
N ARG A 224 -13.47 11.77 -21.71
CA ARG A 224 -13.07 11.41 -23.08
C ARG A 224 -14.24 11.45 -24.03
N SER A 225 -15.43 11.06 -23.57
CA SER A 225 -16.65 11.02 -24.37
C SER A 225 -17.30 12.39 -24.51
N ASN A 226 -17.35 13.13 -23.42
CA ASN A 226 -17.96 14.45 -23.32
C ASN A 226 -17.23 15.28 -22.26
N PRO A 227 -16.27 16.13 -22.64
CA PRO A 227 -15.54 16.96 -21.71
C PRO A 227 -16.48 17.96 -20.99
N ASP A 228 -16.54 17.85 -19.66
CA ASP A 228 -17.32 18.71 -18.78
C ASP A 228 -16.53 19.13 -17.53
N GLU A 229 -16.90 20.27 -16.92
CA GLU A 229 -16.25 20.79 -15.73
C GLU A 229 -16.53 19.95 -14.48
N GLY A 230 -17.70 19.32 -14.40
CA GLY A 230 -18.12 18.47 -13.29
C GLY A 230 -17.19 17.26 -13.16
N SER A 231 -16.93 16.55 -14.25
CA SER A 231 -16.00 15.39 -14.27
C SER A 231 -14.57 15.79 -13.92
N ILE A 232 -14.08 16.98 -14.36
CA ILE A 232 -12.78 17.49 -13.93
C ILE A 232 -12.75 17.71 -12.42
N HIS A 233 -13.82 18.31 -11.90
CA HIS A 233 -13.95 18.57 -10.46
C HIS A 233 -14.02 17.27 -9.66
N ALA A 234 -14.78 16.26 -10.13
CA ALA A 234 -14.87 14.94 -9.53
C ALA A 234 -13.49 14.26 -9.41
N VAL A 235 -12.70 14.25 -10.48
CA VAL A 235 -11.33 13.69 -10.45
C VAL A 235 -10.45 14.39 -9.40
N ASN A 236 -10.56 15.71 -9.27
CA ASN A 236 -9.82 16.47 -8.26
C ASN A 236 -10.28 16.15 -6.82
N ILE A 237 -11.59 15.97 -6.58
CA ILE A 237 -12.13 15.54 -5.30
C ILE A 237 -11.60 14.16 -4.92
N ILE A 238 -11.62 13.20 -5.84
CA ILE A 238 -11.11 11.84 -5.62
C ILE A 238 -9.60 11.88 -5.32
N LYS A 239 -8.82 12.67 -6.07
CA LYS A 239 -7.39 12.85 -5.80
C LYS A 239 -7.12 13.42 -4.41
N LYS A 240 -7.93 14.39 -3.97
CA LYS A 240 -7.85 14.97 -2.62
C LYS A 240 -8.19 13.93 -1.55
N ALA A 241 -9.25 13.12 -1.76
CA ALA A 241 -9.63 12.04 -0.85
C ALA A 241 -8.49 11.01 -0.69
N ASN A 242 -7.84 10.59 -1.78
CA ASN A 242 -6.64 9.74 -1.75
C ASN A 242 -5.51 10.35 -0.90
N GLY A 243 -5.28 11.65 -1.02
CA GLY A 243 -4.26 12.34 -0.21
C GLY A 243 -4.58 12.40 1.28
N VAL A 244 -5.87 12.52 1.64
CA VAL A 244 -6.35 12.53 3.04
C VAL A 244 -6.26 11.14 3.65
N MET A 245 -6.63 10.09 2.90
CA MET A 245 -6.57 8.70 3.35
C MET A 245 -5.17 8.29 3.83
N LYS A 246 -4.12 8.70 3.12
CA LYS A 246 -2.71 8.43 3.48
C LYS A 246 -2.29 9.02 4.82
N ARG A 247 -3.07 9.97 5.37
CA ARG A 247 -2.83 10.66 6.66
C ARG A 247 -3.61 10.06 7.84
N ASN A 248 -4.08 8.82 7.70
CA ASN A 248 -4.79 8.13 8.79
C ASN A 248 -6.20 8.67 9.09
N ALA A 249 -6.94 9.07 8.05
CA ALA A 249 -8.30 9.54 8.18
C ALA A 249 -9.26 8.43 8.65
N ASN A 250 -10.36 8.84 9.27
CA ASN A 250 -11.48 7.93 9.54
C ASN A 250 -12.14 7.53 8.21
N GLU A 251 -12.10 6.24 7.88
CA GLU A 251 -12.58 5.69 6.59
C GLU A 251 -14.05 6.03 6.33
N LYS A 252 -14.90 5.87 7.33
CA LYS A 252 -16.35 6.15 7.21
C LYS A 252 -16.60 7.62 6.90
N LEU A 253 -15.96 8.53 7.60
CA LEU A 253 -16.08 9.97 7.36
C LEU A 253 -15.53 10.36 5.98
N LEU A 254 -14.40 9.75 5.58
CA LEU A 254 -13.79 10.00 4.28
C LEU A 254 -14.71 9.57 3.13
N LEU A 255 -15.25 8.34 3.20
CA LEU A 255 -16.22 7.82 2.22
C LEU A 255 -17.47 8.66 2.17
N THR A 256 -18.04 8.98 3.32
CA THR A 256 -19.26 9.81 3.39
C THR A 256 -19.03 11.18 2.75
N SER A 257 -17.93 11.85 3.10
CA SER A 257 -17.57 13.16 2.54
C SER A 257 -17.33 13.09 1.02
N LEU A 258 -16.65 12.02 0.56
CA LEU A 258 -16.40 11.80 -0.87
C LEU A 258 -17.72 11.64 -1.63
N LEU A 259 -18.61 10.73 -1.17
CA LEU A 259 -19.87 10.46 -1.87
C LEU A 259 -20.81 11.66 -1.84
N ILE A 260 -20.87 12.44 -0.75
CA ILE A 260 -21.62 13.70 -0.71
C ILE A 260 -21.08 14.65 -1.80
N SER A 261 -19.76 14.88 -1.81
CA SER A 261 -19.18 15.81 -2.78
C SER A 261 -19.35 15.36 -4.23
N LEU A 262 -19.36 14.06 -4.51
CA LEU A 262 -19.63 13.53 -5.85
C LEU A 262 -21.12 13.61 -6.22
N SER A 263 -22.03 13.42 -5.27
CA SER A 263 -23.48 13.51 -5.50
C SER A 263 -23.97 14.93 -5.83
N GLU A 264 -23.21 15.94 -5.45
CA GLU A 264 -23.50 17.34 -5.79
C GLU A 264 -23.10 17.71 -7.23
N LEU A 265 -22.36 16.84 -7.92
CA LEU A 265 -21.91 17.05 -9.30
C LEU A 265 -22.77 16.32 -10.34
N ASN A 266 -23.61 15.38 -9.90
CA ASN A 266 -24.58 14.66 -10.73
C ASN A 266 -25.92 15.40 -10.70
#